data_f2d8a5cf6ba757f77127d9ede0be772f
#
_entry.id   f2d8a5cf6ba757f77127d9ede0be772f
#
_cell.length_a   1.000
_cell.length_b   1.000
_cell.length_c   1.000
_cell.angle_alpha   90.00
_cell.angle_beta   90.00
_cell.angle_gamma   90.00
#
_symmetry.space_group_name_H-M   'P 1'
#
loop_
_entity.id
_entity.type
_entity.pdbx_description
1 polymer ?
#
loop_
_entity_poly.entity_id
_entity_poly.type
_entity_poly.pdbx_seq_one_letter_code
_entity_poly.pdbx_strand_id
1 'polypeptide(L)'
;MKQSDKEIAQTERLENDYEVAQSPIIQKITNKVCGCGYVGSSWTTQSEAKKISKYLELDENSTLLEIGAGAGWPGLYLAKQSGCHVTLLDIPVTGLEIAKKRAQDDRMSDRVTVLAGNAVSLPFYIPSFSAVSHSDVLCCLIKKQEVLKECRRVIHSSGLMAFTVISIQPDLSDQDRKQAIQVSPDFVESEVDYRTMLENTGWTLISYEDITEEFKISCQRMMLAEEVLEEDLRDLKGSMEFEEGKEAWELKLKAFNKGLLRRELFVVKPIKYQN
;
A
#
# COMPACT_ATOMS: atom_id res chain seq x y z
N MET A 1 17.40 -10.58 -10.19
CA MET A 1 16.73 -10.55 -11.51
C MET A 1 16.72 -9.09 -11.99
N LYS A 2 16.89 -8.82 -13.28
CA LYS A 2 16.96 -7.42 -13.77
C LYS A 2 15.53 -6.83 -13.80
N GLN A 3 15.35 -5.65 -13.21
CA GLN A 3 14.09 -4.90 -13.28
C GLN A 3 13.85 -4.42 -14.71
N SER A 4 12.59 -4.29 -15.10
CA SER A 4 12.19 -3.65 -16.35
C SER A 4 12.34 -2.13 -16.26
N ASP A 5 12.42 -1.45 -17.40
CA ASP A 5 12.53 0.02 -17.43
C ASP A 5 11.33 0.70 -16.74
N LYS A 6 10.12 0.11 -16.82
CA LYS A 6 8.93 0.61 -16.10
C LYS A 6 9.03 0.46 -14.59
N GLU A 7 9.59 -0.65 -14.09
CA GLU A 7 9.81 -0.84 -12.64
C GLU A 7 10.86 0.13 -12.11
N ILE A 8 11.90 0.43 -12.90
CA ILE A 8 12.92 1.44 -12.56
C ILE A 8 12.27 2.83 -12.48
N ALA A 9 11.53 3.24 -13.52
CA ALA A 9 10.85 4.53 -13.55
C ALA A 9 9.83 4.69 -12.40
N GLN A 10 9.11 3.61 -12.03
CA GLN A 10 8.23 3.63 -10.87
C GLN A 10 9.00 3.84 -9.57
N THR A 11 10.17 3.19 -9.41
CA THR A 11 11.00 3.36 -8.22
C THR A 11 11.51 4.79 -8.11
N GLU A 12 12.02 5.38 -9.19
CA GLU A 12 12.48 6.78 -9.24
C GLU A 12 11.36 7.77 -8.91
N ARG A 13 10.15 7.54 -9.45
CA ARG A 13 8.98 8.35 -9.11
C ARG A 13 8.65 8.27 -7.62
N LEU A 14 8.63 7.07 -7.03
CA LEU A 14 8.34 6.89 -5.61
C LEU A 14 9.40 7.54 -4.71
N GLU A 15 10.69 7.51 -5.08
CA GLU A 15 11.74 8.24 -4.35
C GLU A 15 11.40 9.74 -4.25
N ASN A 16 11.03 10.37 -5.38
CA ASN A 16 10.61 11.77 -5.42
C ASN A 16 9.30 12.02 -4.62
N ASP A 17 8.30 11.15 -4.78
CA ASP A 17 7.02 11.26 -4.08
C ASP A 17 7.21 11.26 -2.56
N TYR A 18 8.12 10.42 -2.03
CA TYR A 18 8.42 10.39 -0.59
C TYR A 18 9.09 11.67 -0.11
N GLU A 19 9.97 12.30 -0.90
CA GLU A 19 10.57 13.60 -0.57
C GLU A 19 9.52 14.70 -0.54
N VAL A 20 8.71 14.82 -1.61
CA VAL A 20 7.64 15.81 -1.73
C VAL A 20 6.60 15.67 -0.62
N ALA A 21 6.29 14.42 -0.22
CA ALA A 21 5.37 14.14 0.88
C ALA A 21 5.84 14.69 2.24
N GLN A 22 7.13 15.06 2.39
CA GLN A 22 7.64 15.70 3.61
C GLN A 22 7.29 17.20 3.68
N SER A 23 6.80 17.80 2.60
CA SER A 23 6.40 19.21 2.63
C SER A 23 5.26 19.43 3.63
N PRO A 24 5.26 20.54 4.41
CA PRO A 24 4.21 20.83 5.38
C PRO A 24 2.80 20.89 4.75
N ILE A 25 2.71 21.29 3.48
CA ILE A 25 1.45 21.40 2.74
C ILE A 25 0.88 20.01 2.48
N ILE A 26 1.68 19.10 1.90
CA ILE A 26 1.26 17.72 1.63
C ILE A 26 0.93 16.98 2.92
N GLN A 27 1.72 17.17 3.98
CA GLN A 27 1.42 16.59 5.29
C GLN A 27 0.08 17.07 5.84
N LYS A 28 -0.22 18.38 5.71
CA LYS A 28 -1.49 18.97 6.16
C LYS A 28 -2.69 18.36 5.40
N ILE A 29 -2.58 18.25 4.08
CA ILE A 29 -3.62 17.66 3.22
C ILE A 29 -3.84 16.19 3.61
N THR A 30 -2.79 15.38 3.59
CA THR A 30 -2.86 13.95 3.81
C THR A 30 -3.34 13.62 5.23
N ASN A 31 -2.87 14.33 6.24
CA ASN A 31 -3.36 14.17 7.61
C ASN A 31 -4.85 14.50 7.74
N LYS A 32 -5.31 15.54 7.06
CA LYS A 32 -6.73 15.92 7.07
C LYS A 32 -7.62 14.88 6.40
N VAL A 33 -7.15 14.25 5.32
CA VAL A 33 -7.92 13.29 4.52
C VAL A 33 -7.85 11.88 5.09
N CYS A 34 -6.64 11.38 5.32
CA CYS A 34 -6.40 9.99 5.74
C CYS A 34 -6.22 9.81 7.25
N GLY A 35 -5.95 10.91 7.99
CA GLY A 35 -5.64 10.84 9.42
C GLY A 35 -4.32 10.12 9.72
N CYS A 36 -3.44 9.96 8.72
CA CYS A 36 -2.18 9.25 8.85
C CYS A 36 -1.12 10.14 9.50
N GLY A 37 -0.51 9.67 10.60
CA GLY A 37 0.55 10.42 11.30
C GLY A 37 1.93 10.35 10.62
N TYR A 38 2.09 9.44 9.63
CA TYR A 38 3.35 9.22 8.90
C TYR A 38 3.10 9.32 7.40
N VAL A 39 3.03 10.55 6.91
CA VAL A 39 2.66 10.83 5.51
C VAL A 39 3.67 10.27 4.52
N GLY A 40 3.17 9.55 3.51
CA GLY A 40 3.88 8.98 2.38
C GLY A 40 2.93 8.88 1.19
N SER A 41 3.08 7.87 0.36
CA SER A 41 2.24 7.64 -0.83
C SER A 41 1.11 6.62 -0.62
N SER A 42 0.75 6.28 0.62
CA SER A 42 -0.28 5.30 0.93
C SER A 42 -1.69 5.90 0.98
N TRP A 43 -2.66 5.14 0.47
CA TRP A 43 -4.10 5.44 0.54
C TRP A 43 -4.77 4.95 1.83
N THR A 44 -4.07 4.20 2.66
CA THR A 44 -4.61 3.62 3.88
C THR A 44 -4.98 4.72 4.87
N THR A 45 -6.26 4.80 5.21
CA THR A 45 -6.75 5.71 6.25
C THR A 45 -6.41 5.18 7.64
N GLN A 46 -6.47 6.05 8.66
CA GLN A 46 -6.28 5.60 10.05
C GLN A 46 -7.32 4.58 10.49
N SER A 47 -8.57 4.68 9.99
CA SER A 47 -9.61 3.69 10.26
C SER A 47 -9.30 2.33 9.64
N GLU A 48 -8.78 2.30 8.43
CA GLU A 48 -8.33 1.06 7.78
C GLU A 48 -7.11 0.47 8.51
N ALA A 49 -6.13 1.28 8.92
CA ALA A 49 -5.00 0.81 9.69
C ALA A 49 -5.44 0.15 11.02
N LYS A 50 -6.40 0.75 11.75
CA LYS A 50 -7.00 0.14 12.94
C LYS A 50 -7.69 -1.19 12.64
N LYS A 51 -8.39 -1.27 11.51
CA LYS A 51 -9.06 -2.49 11.06
C LYS A 51 -8.04 -3.59 10.72
N ILE A 52 -6.96 -3.25 10.00
CA ILE A 52 -5.84 -4.16 9.70
C ILE A 52 -5.21 -4.69 11.00
N SER A 53 -4.90 -3.83 11.97
CA SER A 53 -4.37 -4.24 13.28
C SER A 53 -5.26 -5.28 13.97
N LYS A 54 -6.58 -5.05 13.94
CA LYS A 54 -7.57 -5.96 14.54
C LYS A 54 -7.64 -7.30 13.79
N TYR A 55 -7.62 -7.28 12.46
CA TYR A 55 -7.63 -8.50 11.64
C TYR A 55 -6.38 -9.33 11.80
N LEU A 56 -5.23 -8.70 11.99
CA LEU A 56 -3.95 -9.37 12.21
C LEU A 56 -3.73 -9.79 13.66
N GLU A 57 -4.67 -9.45 14.57
CA GLU A 57 -4.59 -9.76 16.00
C GLU A 57 -3.25 -9.29 16.62
N LEU A 58 -2.77 -8.11 16.20
CA LEU A 58 -1.47 -7.60 16.62
C LEU A 58 -1.42 -7.25 18.11
N ASP A 59 -0.39 -7.76 18.78
CA ASP A 59 -0.03 -7.49 20.17
C ASP A 59 1.48 -7.28 20.33
N GLU A 60 1.96 -7.10 21.55
CA GLU A 60 3.37 -6.88 21.87
C GLU A 60 4.29 -8.09 21.56
N ASN A 61 3.74 -9.28 21.39
CA ASN A 61 4.47 -10.50 21.03
C ASN A 61 4.48 -10.76 19.53
N SER A 62 3.74 -9.98 18.77
CA SER A 62 3.63 -10.14 17.32
C SER A 62 4.88 -9.67 16.60
N THR A 63 5.24 -10.39 15.53
CA THR A 63 6.27 -10.01 14.56
C THR A 63 5.59 -9.73 13.22
N LEU A 64 5.54 -8.45 12.83
CA LEU A 64 4.90 -7.97 11.60
C LEU A 64 5.95 -7.73 10.51
N LEU A 65 5.70 -8.23 9.30
CA LEU A 65 6.37 -7.77 8.08
C LEU A 65 5.42 -6.85 7.31
N GLU A 66 5.81 -5.58 7.13
CA GLU A 66 5.16 -4.64 6.24
C GLU A 66 5.92 -4.55 4.92
N ILE A 67 5.28 -4.95 3.81
CA ILE A 67 5.85 -4.90 2.47
C ILE A 67 5.36 -3.63 1.76
N GLY A 68 6.28 -2.95 1.03
CA GLY A 68 5.97 -1.66 0.43
C GLY A 68 5.75 -0.58 1.51
N ALA A 69 6.60 -0.60 2.53
CA ALA A 69 6.43 0.21 3.73
C ALA A 69 6.61 1.72 3.49
N GLY A 70 7.25 2.11 2.39
CA GLY A 70 7.52 3.50 2.05
C GLY A 70 8.06 4.31 3.22
N ALA A 71 7.43 5.43 3.52
CA ALA A 71 7.79 6.31 4.64
C ALA A 71 7.24 5.83 6.01
N GLY A 72 6.81 4.56 6.12
CA GLY A 72 6.46 3.89 7.37
C GLY A 72 4.97 3.86 7.73
N TRP A 73 4.08 4.28 6.83
CA TRP A 73 2.63 4.18 7.04
C TRP A 73 2.04 3.00 6.24
N PRO A 74 1.18 2.14 6.83
CA PRO A 74 0.72 2.15 8.22
C PRO A 74 1.62 1.42 9.23
N GLY A 75 2.72 0.74 8.84
CA GLY A 75 3.52 -0.14 9.68
C GLY A 75 4.00 0.46 11.00
N LEU A 76 4.53 1.71 11.01
CA LEU A 76 4.92 2.40 12.24
C LEU A 76 3.73 2.66 13.17
N TYR A 77 2.57 3.01 12.60
CA TYR A 77 1.36 3.20 13.38
C TYR A 77 0.90 1.87 14.01
N LEU A 78 0.92 0.78 13.25
CA LEU A 78 0.57 -0.56 13.74
C LEU A 78 1.48 -0.96 14.91
N ALA A 79 2.79 -0.79 14.77
CA ALA A 79 3.76 -1.07 15.84
C ALA A 79 3.55 -0.18 17.07
N LYS A 80 3.26 1.12 16.86
CA LYS A 80 3.01 2.07 17.95
C LYS A 80 1.74 1.74 18.75
N GLN A 81 0.70 1.25 18.08
CA GLN A 81 -0.58 0.94 18.72
C GLN A 81 -0.60 -0.42 19.41
N SER A 82 0.02 -1.43 18.81
CA SER A 82 -0.01 -2.81 19.33
C SER A 82 1.18 -3.16 20.22
N GLY A 83 2.29 -2.41 20.10
CA GLY A 83 3.55 -2.77 20.74
C GLY A 83 4.37 -3.83 19.98
N CYS A 84 3.90 -4.31 18.83
CA CYS A 84 4.55 -5.37 18.05
C CYS A 84 5.94 -4.95 17.52
N HIS A 85 6.75 -5.96 17.21
CA HIS A 85 7.95 -5.76 16.40
C HIS A 85 7.59 -5.72 14.94
N VAL A 86 8.01 -4.66 14.20
CA VAL A 86 7.76 -4.51 12.77
C VAL A 86 9.05 -4.49 11.96
N THR A 87 9.07 -5.23 10.86
CA THR A 87 10.07 -5.10 9.81
C THR A 87 9.41 -4.37 8.64
N LEU A 88 9.93 -3.18 8.32
CA LEU A 88 9.51 -2.35 7.20
C LEU A 88 10.40 -2.67 6.00
N LEU A 89 9.82 -3.20 4.93
CA LEU A 89 10.57 -3.58 3.73
C LEU A 89 10.04 -2.83 2.51
N ASP A 90 10.94 -2.22 1.76
CA ASP A 90 10.62 -1.58 0.47
C ASP A 90 11.86 -1.57 -0.44
N ILE A 91 11.66 -1.20 -1.72
CA ILE A 91 12.77 -0.98 -2.69
C ILE A 91 13.26 0.47 -2.60
N PRO A 92 12.41 1.53 -2.66
CA PRO A 92 12.84 2.91 -2.56
C PRO A 92 13.50 3.19 -1.20
N VAL A 93 14.74 3.68 -1.22
CA VAL A 93 15.53 3.89 0.00
C VAL A 93 15.11 5.17 0.72
N THR A 94 14.73 6.21 0.01
CA THR A 94 14.28 7.51 0.57
C THR A 94 13.13 7.31 1.55
N GLY A 95 12.10 6.54 1.18
CA GLY A 95 10.99 6.23 2.08
C GLY A 95 11.45 5.52 3.36
N LEU A 96 12.34 4.54 3.21
CA LEU A 96 12.88 3.77 4.34
C LEU A 96 13.72 4.62 5.30
N GLU A 97 14.52 5.56 4.79
CA GLU A 97 15.28 6.51 5.63
C GLU A 97 14.36 7.42 6.43
N ILE A 98 13.29 7.92 5.80
CA ILE A 98 12.24 8.69 6.48
C ILE A 98 11.57 7.84 7.56
N ALA A 99 11.19 6.59 7.26
CA ALA A 99 10.58 5.68 8.22
C ALA A 99 11.50 5.39 9.40
N LYS A 100 12.79 5.17 9.15
CA LYS A 100 13.81 4.97 10.19
C LYS A 100 13.94 6.17 11.11
N LYS A 101 14.00 7.39 10.55
CA LYS A 101 14.04 8.62 11.35
C LYS A 101 12.79 8.76 12.21
N ARG A 102 11.61 8.54 11.65
CA ARG A 102 10.32 8.57 12.39
C ARG A 102 10.28 7.58 13.54
N ALA A 103 10.79 6.36 13.33
CA ALA A 103 10.91 5.37 14.40
C ALA A 103 11.83 5.84 15.53
N GLN A 104 12.94 6.52 15.20
CA GLN A 104 13.85 7.13 16.19
C GLN A 104 13.16 8.27 16.96
N ASP A 105 12.52 9.19 16.26
CA ASP A 105 11.82 10.35 16.85
C ASP A 105 10.70 9.89 17.81
N ASP A 106 10.01 8.80 17.47
CA ASP A 106 8.96 8.18 18.30
C ASP A 106 9.50 7.19 19.36
N ARG A 107 10.82 7.03 19.49
CA ARG A 107 11.49 6.12 20.44
C ARG A 107 11.07 4.66 20.28
N MET A 108 10.92 4.21 19.04
CA MET A 108 10.53 2.84 18.70
C MET A 108 11.68 2.03 18.03
N SER A 109 12.91 2.52 18.09
CA SER A 109 14.06 1.89 17.42
C SER A 109 14.35 0.46 17.88
N ASP A 110 13.89 0.08 19.07
CA ASP A 110 14.01 -1.24 19.64
C ASP A 110 13.08 -2.28 19.01
N ARG A 111 11.99 -1.84 18.38
CA ARG A 111 10.96 -2.70 17.79
C ARG A 111 10.74 -2.50 16.30
N VAL A 112 11.49 -1.58 15.66
CA VAL A 112 11.37 -1.29 14.23
C VAL A 112 12.68 -1.65 13.52
N THR A 113 12.59 -2.61 12.60
CA THR A 113 13.66 -2.95 11.66
C THR A 113 13.30 -2.36 10.29
N VAL A 114 14.24 -1.68 9.64
CA VAL A 114 14.07 -1.13 8.30
C VAL A 114 15.02 -1.83 7.34
N LEU A 115 14.49 -2.35 6.23
CA LEU A 115 15.23 -3.22 5.32
C LEU A 115 14.91 -2.88 3.86
N ALA A 116 15.93 -2.52 3.08
CA ALA A 116 15.80 -2.43 1.64
C ALA A 116 15.78 -3.83 1.03
N GLY A 117 14.75 -4.15 0.24
CA GLY A 117 14.58 -5.48 -0.32
C GLY A 117 13.43 -5.58 -1.31
N ASN A 118 13.48 -6.63 -2.13
CA ASN A 118 12.46 -6.91 -3.14
C ASN A 118 11.52 -8.01 -2.63
N ALA A 119 10.22 -7.73 -2.64
CA ALA A 119 9.18 -8.65 -2.15
C ALA A 119 9.08 -9.97 -2.97
N VAL A 120 9.60 -10.01 -4.19
CA VAL A 120 9.67 -11.25 -5.00
C VAL A 120 10.77 -12.21 -4.56
N SER A 121 11.65 -11.79 -3.62
CA SER A 121 12.73 -12.59 -3.04
C SER A 121 13.08 -12.03 -1.67
N LEU A 122 12.25 -12.36 -0.68
CA LEU A 122 12.40 -11.86 0.68
C LEU A 122 13.67 -12.45 1.35
N PRO A 123 14.50 -11.62 2.02
CA PRO A 123 15.78 -12.03 2.58
C PRO A 123 15.64 -12.76 3.93
N PHE A 124 14.64 -13.62 4.06
CA PHE A 124 14.38 -14.42 5.25
C PHE A 124 14.39 -15.90 4.89
N TYR A 125 15.14 -16.71 5.60
CA TYR A 125 15.33 -18.15 5.27
C TYR A 125 14.28 -19.07 5.87
N ILE A 126 13.64 -18.66 6.97
CA ILE A 126 12.66 -19.46 7.72
C ILE A 126 11.40 -18.63 7.96
N PRO A 127 10.27 -19.24 8.29
CA PRO A 127 9.12 -18.49 8.79
C PRO A 127 9.53 -17.68 10.04
N SER A 128 9.36 -16.36 9.95
CA SER A 128 9.85 -15.40 10.94
C SER A 128 8.76 -14.47 11.45
N PHE A 129 7.61 -14.44 10.78
CA PHE A 129 6.57 -13.45 11.04
C PHE A 129 5.26 -14.13 11.47
N SER A 130 4.63 -13.55 12.50
CA SER A 130 3.27 -13.91 12.89
C SER A 130 2.22 -13.20 12.04
N ALA A 131 2.59 -12.06 11.46
CA ALA A 131 1.72 -11.27 10.59
C ALA A 131 2.48 -10.70 9.40
N VAL A 132 1.77 -10.53 8.28
CA VAL A 132 2.25 -9.81 7.09
C VAL A 132 1.18 -8.79 6.69
N SER A 133 1.58 -7.57 6.33
CA SER A 133 0.70 -6.58 5.74
C SER A 133 1.33 -5.89 4.53
N HIS A 134 0.47 -5.42 3.65
CA HIS A 134 0.84 -4.47 2.61
C HIS A 134 -0.37 -3.69 2.12
N SER A 135 -0.14 -2.44 1.70
CA SER A 135 -1.21 -1.52 1.31
C SER A 135 -1.01 -1.10 -0.14
N ASP A 136 -1.89 -1.59 -1.02
CA ASP A 136 -1.92 -1.28 -2.46
C ASP A 136 -0.59 -1.60 -3.20
N VAL A 137 0.15 -2.61 -2.73
CA VAL A 137 1.44 -3.00 -3.31
C VAL A 137 1.29 -3.90 -4.53
N LEU A 138 0.40 -4.92 -4.48
CA LEU A 138 0.29 -5.88 -5.58
C LEU A 138 -0.12 -5.25 -6.91
N CYS A 139 -0.94 -4.19 -6.89
CA CYS A 139 -1.31 -3.45 -8.10
C CYS A 139 -0.15 -2.63 -8.70
N CYS A 140 0.95 -2.51 -7.97
CA CYS A 140 2.18 -1.84 -8.38
C CYS A 140 3.28 -2.81 -8.82
N LEU A 141 2.99 -4.12 -8.95
CA LEU A 141 3.98 -5.15 -9.22
C LEU A 141 3.58 -6.05 -10.40
N ILE A 142 4.57 -6.45 -11.20
CA ILE A 142 4.39 -7.43 -12.28
C ILE A 142 4.21 -8.83 -11.69
N LYS A 143 5.04 -9.21 -10.73
CA LYS A 143 5.17 -10.58 -10.18
C LYS A 143 4.35 -10.79 -8.91
N LYS A 144 3.04 -10.54 -8.99
CA LYS A 144 2.13 -10.62 -7.86
C LYS A 144 2.11 -11.99 -7.17
N GLN A 145 2.08 -13.08 -7.96
CA GLN A 145 2.05 -14.45 -7.44
C GLN A 145 3.34 -14.82 -6.69
N GLU A 146 4.49 -14.38 -7.19
CA GLU A 146 5.79 -14.60 -6.55
C GLU A 146 5.84 -13.91 -5.18
N VAL A 147 5.32 -12.68 -5.10
CA VAL A 147 5.23 -11.96 -3.81
C VAL A 147 4.33 -12.71 -2.83
N LEU A 148 3.16 -13.18 -3.26
CA LEU A 148 2.26 -13.95 -2.40
C LEU A 148 2.89 -15.27 -1.93
N LYS A 149 3.66 -15.96 -2.79
CA LYS A 149 4.43 -17.17 -2.42
C LYS A 149 5.52 -16.86 -1.40
N GLU A 150 6.23 -15.74 -1.58
CA GLU A 150 7.25 -15.30 -0.61
C GLU A 150 6.64 -14.92 0.74
N CYS A 151 5.52 -14.19 0.75
CA CYS A 151 4.76 -13.94 1.98
C CYS A 151 4.38 -15.27 2.67
N ARG A 152 3.90 -16.24 1.87
CA ARG A 152 3.53 -17.58 2.39
C ARG A 152 4.73 -18.33 2.97
N ARG A 153 5.90 -18.16 2.41
CA ARG A 153 7.14 -18.82 2.84
C ARG A 153 7.65 -18.28 4.18
N VAL A 154 7.52 -16.97 4.41
CA VAL A 154 8.12 -16.30 5.57
C VAL A 154 7.17 -16.16 6.76
N ILE A 155 5.88 -16.40 6.57
CA ILE A 155 4.89 -16.33 7.63
C ILE A 155 4.76 -17.67 8.35
N HIS A 156 4.50 -17.64 9.67
CA HIS A 156 4.20 -18.84 10.45
C HIS A 156 2.92 -19.53 9.96
N SER A 157 2.80 -20.84 10.17
CA SER A 157 1.63 -21.63 9.75
C SER A 157 0.31 -21.21 10.40
N SER A 158 0.37 -20.52 11.54
CA SER A 158 -0.78 -19.90 12.23
C SER A 158 -0.92 -18.40 11.96
N GLY A 159 0.00 -17.80 11.21
CA GLY A 159 0.03 -16.36 10.98
C GLY A 159 -1.09 -15.87 10.07
N LEU A 160 -1.32 -14.57 10.07
CA LEU A 160 -2.33 -13.89 9.25
C LEU A 160 -1.68 -12.86 8.32
N MET A 161 -2.17 -12.77 7.11
CA MET A 161 -1.83 -11.68 6.21
C MET A 161 -3.08 -10.84 5.92
N ALA A 162 -2.94 -9.52 6.01
CA ALA A 162 -3.97 -8.57 5.61
C ALA A 162 -3.40 -7.56 4.60
N PHE A 163 -4.11 -7.32 3.52
CA PHE A 163 -3.67 -6.37 2.51
C PHE A 163 -4.81 -5.68 1.80
N THR A 164 -4.55 -4.47 1.32
CA THR A 164 -5.42 -3.76 0.39
C THR A 164 -4.83 -3.81 -1.03
N VAL A 165 -5.71 -3.72 -2.02
CA VAL A 165 -5.30 -3.68 -3.42
C VAL A 165 -6.33 -2.95 -4.27
N ILE A 166 -5.84 -2.15 -5.23
CA ILE A 166 -6.66 -1.56 -6.29
C ILE A 166 -6.74 -2.58 -7.43
N SER A 167 -7.94 -2.83 -7.93
CA SER A 167 -8.19 -3.73 -9.04
C SER A 167 -9.15 -3.13 -10.06
N ILE A 168 -9.12 -3.66 -11.28
CA ILE A 168 -10.07 -3.32 -12.34
C ILE A 168 -11.29 -4.22 -12.19
N GLN A 169 -12.47 -3.63 -12.38
CA GLN A 169 -13.72 -4.39 -12.42
C GLN A 169 -13.65 -5.47 -13.53
N PRO A 170 -14.05 -6.72 -13.26
CA PRO A 170 -14.12 -7.74 -14.31
C PRO A 170 -15.19 -7.38 -15.37
N ASP A 171 -15.10 -8.03 -16.51
CA ASP A 171 -16.10 -7.97 -17.59
C ASP A 171 -16.38 -6.58 -18.18
N LEU A 172 -15.39 -5.68 -18.13
CA LEU A 172 -15.46 -4.37 -18.77
C LEU A 172 -15.34 -4.48 -20.30
N SER A 173 -15.97 -3.55 -21.00
CA SER A 173 -15.68 -3.31 -22.42
C SER A 173 -14.21 -2.91 -22.62
N ASP A 174 -13.66 -3.13 -23.83
CA ASP A 174 -12.28 -2.71 -24.13
C ASP A 174 -12.05 -1.22 -23.91
N GLN A 175 -13.05 -0.39 -24.15
CA GLN A 175 -12.98 1.05 -23.93
C GLN A 175 -12.93 1.37 -22.43
N ASP A 176 -13.80 0.78 -21.63
CA ASP A 176 -13.84 1.01 -20.19
C ASP A 176 -12.60 0.44 -19.50
N ARG A 177 -12.09 -0.72 -19.97
CA ARG A 177 -10.83 -1.30 -19.48
C ARG A 177 -9.64 -0.36 -19.73
N LYS A 178 -9.53 0.23 -20.94
CA LYS A 178 -8.49 1.23 -21.22
C LYS A 178 -8.60 2.44 -20.30
N GLN A 179 -9.82 2.93 -20.07
CA GLN A 179 -10.05 4.05 -19.14
C GLN A 179 -9.67 3.68 -17.70
N ALA A 180 -10.00 2.48 -17.24
CA ALA A 180 -9.63 1.98 -15.92
C ALA A 180 -8.09 1.93 -15.75
N ILE A 181 -7.37 1.36 -16.72
CA ILE A 181 -5.91 1.26 -16.71
C ILE A 181 -5.26 2.65 -16.64
N GLN A 182 -5.75 3.61 -17.43
CA GLN A 182 -5.18 4.96 -17.50
C GLN A 182 -5.13 5.69 -16.14
N VAL A 183 -6.08 5.41 -15.24
CA VAL A 183 -6.20 6.08 -13.94
C VAL A 183 -5.75 5.21 -12.76
N SER A 184 -5.16 4.07 -13.05
CA SER A 184 -4.73 3.06 -12.08
C SER A 184 -3.21 3.03 -11.94
N PRO A 185 -2.67 2.32 -10.93
CA PRO A 185 -1.25 1.99 -10.86
C PRO A 185 -0.75 1.26 -12.12
N ASP A 186 0.52 1.45 -12.47
CA ASP A 186 1.14 0.98 -13.72
C ASP A 186 0.98 -0.52 -14.00
N PHE A 187 0.86 -1.32 -12.95
CA PHE A 187 0.76 -2.78 -13.02
C PHE A 187 -0.56 -3.30 -12.44
N VAL A 188 -1.65 -2.53 -12.55
CA VAL A 188 -2.96 -2.90 -12.00
C VAL A 188 -3.53 -4.18 -12.60
N GLU A 189 -3.21 -4.49 -13.84
CA GLU A 189 -3.72 -5.69 -14.51
C GLU A 189 -3.19 -6.97 -13.88
N SER A 190 -4.04 -8.01 -13.87
CA SER A 190 -3.73 -9.35 -13.37
C SER A 190 -4.26 -10.39 -14.33
N GLU A 191 -3.55 -11.52 -14.46
CA GLU A 191 -3.97 -12.65 -15.29
C GLU A 191 -5.23 -13.34 -14.75
N VAL A 192 -5.37 -13.35 -13.42
CA VAL A 192 -6.50 -13.90 -12.68
C VAL A 192 -6.91 -12.94 -11.56
N ASP A 193 -8.13 -13.07 -11.06
CA ASP A 193 -8.58 -12.31 -9.90
C ASP A 193 -7.78 -12.67 -8.63
N TYR A 194 -7.82 -11.77 -7.64
CA TYR A 194 -7.01 -11.95 -6.42
C TYR A 194 -7.44 -13.15 -5.57
N ARG A 195 -8.70 -13.59 -5.60
CA ARG A 195 -9.15 -14.79 -4.87
C ARG A 195 -8.52 -16.03 -5.45
N THR A 196 -8.62 -16.20 -6.77
CA THR A 196 -7.95 -17.29 -7.51
C THR A 196 -6.43 -17.25 -7.31
N MET A 197 -5.83 -16.06 -7.33
CA MET A 197 -4.38 -15.91 -7.10
C MET A 197 -3.97 -16.35 -5.69
N LEU A 198 -4.75 -16.02 -4.67
CA LEU A 198 -4.53 -16.43 -3.29
C LEU A 198 -4.60 -17.95 -3.14
N GLU A 199 -5.63 -18.59 -3.69
CA GLU A 199 -5.77 -20.07 -3.69
C GLU A 199 -4.56 -20.74 -4.36
N ASN A 200 -4.16 -20.26 -5.54
CA ASN A 200 -3.02 -20.78 -6.31
C ASN A 200 -1.67 -20.60 -5.60
N THR A 201 -1.59 -19.69 -4.63
CA THR A 201 -0.35 -19.39 -3.88
C THR A 201 -0.36 -19.91 -2.45
N GLY A 202 -1.36 -20.74 -2.10
CA GLY A 202 -1.41 -21.48 -0.83
C GLY A 202 -2.05 -20.70 0.33
N TRP A 203 -3.01 -19.81 0.02
CA TRP A 203 -3.75 -19.04 1.01
C TRP A 203 -5.22 -19.42 1.08
N THR A 204 -5.78 -19.39 2.26
CA THR A 204 -7.22 -19.50 2.52
C THR A 204 -7.77 -18.14 2.90
N LEU A 205 -8.82 -17.69 2.23
CA LEU A 205 -9.51 -16.45 2.54
C LEU A 205 -10.26 -16.56 3.87
N ILE A 206 -10.03 -15.60 4.77
CA ILE A 206 -10.70 -15.48 6.09
C ILE A 206 -11.75 -14.38 6.05
N SER A 207 -11.40 -13.22 5.49
CA SER A 207 -12.29 -12.08 5.36
C SER A 207 -12.01 -11.32 4.07
N TYR A 208 -13.04 -10.70 3.55
CA TYR A 208 -12.99 -9.85 2.36
C TYR A 208 -13.92 -8.67 2.58
N GLU A 209 -13.44 -7.48 2.23
CA GLU A 209 -14.25 -6.27 2.19
C GLU A 209 -14.01 -5.52 0.88
N ASP A 210 -15.09 -5.08 0.26
CA ASP A 210 -15.03 -4.07 -0.80
C ASP A 210 -15.03 -2.69 -0.11
N ILE A 211 -13.91 -1.98 -0.22
CA ILE A 211 -13.68 -0.66 0.39
C ILE A 211 -13.61 0.43 -0.68
N THR A 212 -14.26 0.20 -1.82
CA THR A 212 -14.23 1.11 -2.97
C THR A 212 -14.87 2.45 -2.67
N GLU A 213 -16.01 2.47 -1.96
CA GLU A 213 -16.69 3.72 -1.64
C GLU A 213 -15.91 4.57 -0.64
N GLU A 214 -15.28 3.96 0.38
CA GLU A 214 -14.39 4.65 1.31
C GLU A 214 -13.19 5.25 0.58
N PHE A 215 -12.62 4.52 -0.37
CA PHE A 215 -11.52 5.00 -1.19
C PHE A 215 -11.94 6.16 -2.11
N LYS A 216 -13.07 6.06 -2.76
CA LYS A 216 -13.65 7.14 -3.57
C LYS A 216 -13.87 8.42 -2.75
N ILE A 217 -14.40 8.30 -1.54
CA ILE A 217 -14.56 9.42 -0.60
C ILE A 217 -13.20 10.03 -0.26
N SER A 218 -12.17 9.21 -0.03
CA SER A 218 -10.81 9.69 0.24
C SER A 218 -10.24 10.46 -0.96
N CYS A 219 -10.44 9.97 -2.20
CA CYS A 219 -10.04 10.66 -3.42
C CYS A 219 -10.76 12.02 -3.59
N GLN A 220 -12.08 12.06 -3.33
CA GLN A 220 -12.85 13.32 -3.37
C GLN A 220 -12.33 14.33 -2.34
N ARG A 221 -12.07 13.88 -1.11
CA ARG A 221 -11.54 14.74 -0.06
C ARG A 221 -10.12 15.24 -0.38
N MET A 222 -9.29 14.41 -1.04
CA MET A 222 -7.97 14.82 -1.47
C MET A 222 -8.05 15.93 -2.50
N MET A 223 -8.84 15.75 -3.56
CA MET A 223 -9.07 16.75 -4.59
C MET A 223 -9.56 18.09 -3.99
N LEU A 224 -10.59 18.05 -3.13
CA LEU A 224 -11.09 19.26 -2.46
C LEU A 224 -10.06 19.91 -1.54
N ALA A 225 -9.21 19.14 -0.88
CA ALA A 225 -8.17 19.70 -0.02
C ALA A 225 -7.04 20.35 -0.81
N GLU A 226 -6.71 19.80 -2.01
CA GLU A 226 -5.76 20.38 -2.94
C GLU A 226 -6.32 21.69 -3.56
N GLU A 227 -7.59 21.74 -3.94
CA GLU A 227 -8.25 22.96 -4.42
C GLU A 227 -8.20 24.11 -3.38
N VAL A 228 -8.39 23.80 -2.11
CA VAL A 228 -8.31 24.81 -1.01
C VAL A 228 -6.91 25.39 -0.85
N LEU A 229 -5.87 24.62 -1.21
CA LEU A 229 -4.46 24.99 -1.07
C LEU A 229 -3.79 25.17 -2.45
N GLU A 230 -4.56 25.55 -3.47
CA GLU A 230 -4.11 25.67 -4.85
C GLU A 230 -2.88 26.57 -4.98
N GLU A 231 -2.89 27.78 -4.39
CA GLU A 231 -1.77 28.73 -4.48
C GLU A 231 -0.49 28.11 -3.91
N ASP A 232 -0.58 27.55 -2.71
CA ASP A 232 0.55 26.90 -2.04
C ASP A 232 1.10 25.69 -2.84
N LEU A 233 0.20 24.91 -3.47
CA LEU A 233 0.59 23.76 -4.27
C LEU A 233 1.20 24.16 -5.62
N ARG A 234 0.72 25.23 -6.25
CA ARG A 234 1.33 25.80 -7.45
C ARG A 234 2.74 26.33 -7.19
N ASP A 235 2.96 26.93 -6.02
CA ASP A 235 4.30 27.36 -5.59
C ASP A 235 5.23 26.16 -5.32
N LEU A 236 4.69 25.06 -4.78
CA LEU A 236 5.47 23.86 -4.47
C LEU A 236 5.84 23.02 -5.70
N LYS A 237 4.85 22.77 -6.59
CA LYS A 237 4.98 21.81 -7.70
C LYS A 237 5.08 22.48 -9.07
N GLY A 238 4.70 23.75 -9.19
CA GLY A 238 4.49 24.45 -10.44
C GLY A 238 3.06 24.32 -10.99
N SER A 239 2.65 25.32 -11.77
CA SER A 239 1.27 25.39 -12.27
C SER A 239 0.90 24.25 -13.21
N MET A 240 1.84 23.77 -14.01
CA MET A 240 1.58 22.67 -14.96
C MET A 240 1.30 21.35 -14.22
N GLU A 241 2.15 20.98 -13.28
CA GLU A 241 1.98 19.74 -12.49
C GLU A 241 0.70 19.76 -11.64
N PHE A 242 0.32 20.95 -11.13
CA PHE A 242 -0.94 21.10 -10.41
C PHE A 242 -2.16 20.83 -11.31
N GLU A 243 -2.20 21.40 -12.53
CA GLU A 243 -3.30 21.15 -13.47
C GLU A 243 -3.38 19.70 -13.93
N GLU A 244 -2.24 19.08 -14.22
CA GLU A 244 -2.18 17.65 -14.54
C GLU A 244 -2.72 16.78 -13.40
N GLY A 245 -2.37 17.10 -12.15
CA GLY A 245 -2.87 16.44 -10.95
C GLY A 245 -4.39 16.58 -10.79
N LYS A 246 -4.91 17.78 -11.02
CA LYS A 246 -6.35 18.07 -10.99
C LYS A 246 -7.11 17.26 -12.05
N GLU A 247 -6.62 17.24 -13.28
CA GLU A 247 -7.22 16.42 -14.35
C GLU A 247 -7.18 14.93 -14.01
N ALA A 248 -6.08 14.45 -13.44
CA ALA A 248 -5.94 13.06 -12.99
C ALA A 248 -6.98 12.69 -11.91
N TRP A 249 -7.28 13.60 -10.97
CA TRP A 249 -8.34 13.40 -9.98
C TRP A 249 -9.73 13.30 -10.63
N GLU A 250 -10.05 14.19 -11.55
CA GLU A 250 -11.33 14.18 -12.26
C GLU A 250 -11.53 12.88 -13.04
N LEU A 251 -10.50 12.43 -13.76
CA LEU A 251 -10.53 11.17 -14.52
C LEU A 251 -10.71 9.98 -13.59
N LYS A 252 -9.99 9.94 -12.47
CA LYS A 252 -10.11 8.86 -11.47
C LYS A 252 -11.51 8.81 -10.86
N LEU A 253 -12.08 9.95 -10.48
CA LEU A 253 -13.44 10.01 -9.94
C LEU A 253 -14.51 9.64 -10.97
N LYS A 254 -14.32 10.00 -12.25
CA LYS A 254 -15.19 9.53 -13.34
C LYS A 254 -15.13 7.99 -13.48
N ALA A 255 -13.95 7.39 -13.36
CA ALA A 255 -13.82 5.94 -13.42
C ALA A 255 -14.51 5.24 -12.23
N PHE A 256 -14.39 5.77 -11.01
CA PHE A 256 -15.16 5.28 -9.85
C PHE A 256 -16.66 5.40 -10.05
N ASN A 257 -17.16 6.55 -10.53
CA ASN A 257 -18.58 6.75 -10.77
C ASN A 257 -19.16 5.81 -11.83
N LYS A 258 -18.34 5.33 -12.76
CA LYS A 258 -18.69 4.30 -13.73
C LYS A 258 -18.54 2.87 -13.21
N GLY A 259 -18.03 2.68 -11.99
CA GLY A 259 -17.76 1.35 -11.44
C GLY A 259 -16.64 0.60 -12.14
N LEU A 260 -15.62 1.31 -12.66
CA LEU A 260 -14.52 0.67 -13.41
C LEU A 260 -13.41 0.13 -12.50
N LEU A 261 -13.32 0.66 -11.28
CA LEU A 261 -12.28 0.34 -10.31
C LEU A 261 -12.87 -0.20 -9.03
N ARG A 262 -12.10 -1.05 -8.37
CA ARG A 262 -12.33 -1.51 -7.00
C ARG A 262 -11.11 -1.22 -6.13
N ARG A 263 -11.34 -1.08 -4.84
CA ARG A 263 -10.31 -1.24 -3.82
C ARG A 263 -10.81 -2.25 -2.79
N GLU A 264 -10.01 -3.26 -2.56
CA GLU A 264 -10.41 -4.46 -1.85
C GLU A 264 -9.48 -4.72 -0.68
N LEU A 265 -10.01 -5.19 0.45
CA LEU A 265 -9.25 -5.64 1.61
C LEU A 265 -9.43 -7.14 1.76
N PHE A 266 -8.30 -7.84 1.80
CA PHE A 266 -8.23 -9.28 1.99
C PHE A 266 -7.55 -9.61 3.31
N VAL A 267 -8.11 -10.58 4.04
CA VAL A 267 -7.48 -11.22 5.20
C VAL A 267 -7.38 -12.70 4.91
N VAL A 268 -6.17 -13.24 4.99
CA VAL A 268 -5.89 -14.62 4.59
C VAL A 268 -4.98 -15.32 5.61
N LYS A 269 -5.06 -16.64 5.63
CA LYS A 269 -4.15 -17.50 6.38
C LYS A 269 -3.51 -18.55 5.49
N PRO A 270 -2.33 -19.07 5.86
CA PRO A 270 -1.70 -20.21 5.17
C PRO A 270 -2.60 -21.43 5.11
N ILE A 271 -2.69 -22.06 3.91
CA ILE A 271 -3.29 -23.41 3.82
C ILE A 271 -2.43 -24.37 4.64
N LYS A 272 -3.06 -25.10 5.55
CA LYS A 272 -2.40 -26.21 6.26
C LYS A 272 -2.43 -27.42 5.32
N TYR A 273 -1.28 -27.83 4.81
CA TYR A 273 -1.18 -29.14 4.19
C TYR A 273 -1.34 -30.19 5.30
N GLN A 274 -2.33 -31.05 5.18
CA GLN A 274 -2.38 -32.26 6.01
C GLN A 274 -1.19 -33.13 5.59
N ASN A 275 -0.24 -33.35 6.51
CA ASN A 275 0.83 -34.33 6.33
C ASN A 275 0.26 -35.73 6.33
#